data_d3e7aaf9d7c8af7e6c7b745aa2960aa9
#
_entry.id   d3e7aaf9d7c8af7e6c7b745aa2960aa9
#
_cell.length_a   1.000
_cell.length_b   1.000
_cell.length_c   1.000
_cell.angle_alpha   90.00
_cell.angle_beta   90.00
_cell.angle_gamma   90.00
#
_symmetry.space_group_name_H-M   'P 1'
#
loop_
_entity.id
_entity.type
_entity.pdbx_description
1 polymer ?
#
loop_
_entity_poly.entity_id
_entity_poly.type
_entity_poly.pdbx_seq_one_letter_code
_entity_poly.pdbx_strand_id
1 'polypeptide(L)'
;SKGSKRSQIFMLALGLVLMVLTISIIIYFNRQFGVVHLLDTQKYSTFEKHYVFITEDYQNDFWDQVYESAREEGKNLNVYVERFGENLAVDFSKEDLLNMAISAKVDGILLEADQSEEMKELIKTATEQGIPVVTVMTDCYGSDRKSFIGLGSYNLGREYGRQIVRSANTETEKVMIMIDADTDTSNQTILFSGISETLSNEGNHLNLSLETKLIRDNGNFSAE
;
A
#
# COMPACT_ATOMS: atom_id res chain seq x y z
N SER A 1 -21.84 -2.55 66.50
CA SER A 1 -22.85 -2.39 65.40
C SER A 1 -22.61 -1.17 64.51
N LYS A 2 -22.03 -0.05 64.98
CA LYS A 2 -21.73 1.14 64.15
C LYS A 2 -20.54 0.94 63.16
N GLY A 3 -19.57 0.07 63.43
CA GLY A 3 -18.40 -0.19 62.55
C GLY A 3 -18.77 -0.94 61.26
N SER A 4 -19.70 -1.88 61.36
CA SER A 4 -20.15 -2.69 60.21
C SER A 4 -20.87 -1.85 59.14
N LYS A 5 -21.72 -0.90 59.56
CA LYS A 5 -22.42 -0.02 58.61
C LYS A 5 -21.49 0.96 57.90
N ARG A 6 -20.46 1.47 58.56
CA ARG A 6 -19.43 2.34 57.91
C ARG A 6 -18.59 1.58 56.90
N SER A 7 -18.20 0.34 57.19
CA SER A 7 -17.49 -0.54 56.26
C SER A 7 -18.32 -0.87 54.99
N GLN A 8 -19.63 -1.15 55.21
CA GLN A 8 -20.54 -1.42 54.09
C GLN A 8 -20.75 -0.17 53.18
N ILE A 9 -20.91 1.02 53.79
CA ILE A 9 -21.01 2.25 53.05
C ILE A 9 -19.73 2.54 52.28
N PHE A 10 -18.56 2.28 52.87
CA PHE A 10 -17.28 2.47 52.22
C PHE A 10 -17.08 1.49 51.02
N MET A 11 -17.47 0.23 51.15
CA MET A 11 -17.46 -0.75 50.08
C MET A 11 -18.39 -0.37 48.92
N LEU A 12 -19.62 0.13 49.25
CA LEU A 12 -20.55 0.60 48.23
C LEU A 12 -20.02 1.84 47.49
N ALA A 13 -19.44 2.80 48.22
CA ALA A 13 -18.82 3.98 47.62
C ALA A 13 -17.64 3.60 46.70
N LEU A 14 -16.77 2.70 47.12
CA LEU A 14 -15.66 2.19 46.33
C LEU A 14 -16.15 1.48 45.06
N GLY A 15 -17.18 0.64 45.17
CA GLY A 15 -17.81 -0.01 44.01
C GLY A 15 -18.39 0.97 43.01
N LEU A 16 -19.03 2.06 43.50
CA LEU A 16 -19.60 3.12 42.65
C LEU A 16 -18.50 3.92 41.93
N VAL A 17 -17.38 4.21 42.58
CA VAL A 17 -16.22 4.87 41.98
C VAL A 17 -15.60 3.99 40.90
N LEU A 18 -15.42 2.71 41.16
CA LEU A 18 -14.91 1.76 40.15
C LEU A 18 -15.84 1.64 38.94
N MET A 19 -17.16 1.63 39.18
CA MET A 19 -18.15 1.59 38.09
C MET A 19 -18.09 2.86 37.22
N VAL A 20 -17.97 4.03 37.83
CA VAL A 20 -17.83 5.29 37.09
C VAL A 20 -16.51 5.33 36.31
N LEU A 21 -15.42 4.83 36.91
CA LEU A 21 -14.13 4.74 36.22
C LEU A 21 -14.19 3.79 35.01
N THR A 22 -14.78 2.61 35.15
CA THR A 22 -14.92 1.67 34.02
C THR A 22 -15.79 2.24 32.91
N ILE A 23 -16.91 2.88 33.25
CA ILE A 23 -17.77 3.55 32.26
C ILE A 23 -17.01 4.69 31.57
N SER A 24 -16.25 5.49 32.31
CA SER A 24 -15.43 6.57 31.73
C SER A 24 -14.35 6.05 30.79
N ILE A 25 -13.70 4.94 31.16
CA ILE A 25 -12.73 4.26 30.30
C ILE A 25 -13.40 3.73 29.03
N ILE A 26 -14.56 3.08 29.15
CA ILE A 26 -15.32 2.61 27.99
C ILE A 26 -15.75 3.76 27.09
N ILE A 27 -16.22 4.87 27.65
CA ILE A 27 -16.58 6.06 26.88
C ILE A 27 -15.35 6.69 26.22
N TYR A 28 -14.21 6.74 26.92
CA TYR A 28 -12.95 7.26 26.38
C TYR A 28 -12.48 6.38 25.22
N PHE A 29 -12.44 5.06 25.39
CA PHE A 29 -12.09 4.13 24.32
C PHE A 29 -13.09 4.18 23.16
N ASN A 30 -14.39 4.25 23.44
CA ASN A 30 -15.40 4.40 22.39
C ASN A 30 -15.29 5.74 21.63
N ARG A 31 -14.84 6.81 22.28
CA ARG A 31 -14.56 8.08 21.60
C ARG A 31 -13.27 8.07 20.81
N GLN A 32 -12.24 7.35 21.29
CA GLN A 32 -10.94 7.30 20.67
C GLN A 32 -10.88 6.23 19.54
N PHE A 33 -11.59 5.11 19.72
CA PHE A 33 -11.53 3.94 18.84
C PHE A 33 -12.89 3.48 18.31
N GLY A 34 -13.97 4.04 18.78
CA GLY A 34 -15.28 3.53 18.46
C GLY A 34 -16.17 4.61 17.88
N VAL A 35 -16.72 4.32 16.86
CA VAL A 35 -17.88 4.73 16.09
C VAL A 35 -17.61 4.53 14.59
N VAL A 36 -16.36 4.29 14.20
CA VAL A 36 -16.04 4.11 12.79
C VAL A 36 -16.63 2.81 12.22
N HIS A 37 -16.81 1.77 13.04
CA HIS A 37 -17.24 0.45 12.51
C HIS A 37 -18.74 0.14 12.57
N LEU A 38 -19.53 0.81 13.39
CA LEU A 38 -20.96 0.43 13.52
C LEU A 38 -21.87 1.08 12.47
N LEU A 39 -21.43 2.17 11.84
CA LEU A 39 -22.21 2.84 10.80
C LEU A 39 -21.89 2.34 9.37
N ASP A 40 -20.74 1.70 9.20
CA ASP A 40 -20.29 1.20 7.88
C ASP A 40 -20.75 -0.23 7.60
N THR A 41 -21.16 -1.00 8.60
CA THR A 41 -21.68 -2.37 8.39
C THR A 41 -22.92 -2.42 7.49
N GLN A 42 -23.71 -1.36 7.39
CA GLN A 42 -24.79 -1.28 6.40
C GLN A 42 -24.29 -1.09 4.97
N LYS A 43 -23.11 -0.51 4.79
CA LYS A 43 -22.53 -0.26 3.47
C LYS A 43 -21.95 -1.54 2.87
N TYR A 44 -21.45 -2.45 3.70
CA TYR A 44 -20.93 -3.76 3.30
C TYR A 44 -22.04 -4.77 2.99
N SER A 45 -23.19 -4.66 3.64
CA SER A 45 -24.29 -5.62 3.49
C SER A 45 -24.97 -5.63 2.11
N THR A 46 -24.64 -4.66 1.25
CA THR A 46 -25.15 -4.59 -0.12
C THR A 46 -24.25 -5.29 -1.16
N PHE A 47 -23.02 -5.64 -0.79
CA PHE A 47 -22.05 -6.28 -1.67
C PHE A 47 -21.83 -7.74 -1.26
N GLU A 48 -21.57 -8.61 -2.24
CA GLU A 48 -21.29 -10.02 -1.98
C GLU A 48 -19.89 -10.27 -1.43
N LYS A 49 -18.94 -9.38 -1.77
CA LYS A 49 -17.54 -9.53 -1.41
C LYS A 49 -16.95 -8.21 -0.91
N HIS A 50 -15.99 -8.33 -0.02
CA HIS A 50 -15.23 -7.23 0.53
C HIS A 50 -13.75 -7.39 0.18
N TYR A 51 -13.23 -6.48 -0.65
CA TYR A 51 -11.82 -6.38 -0.99
C TYR A 51 -11.22 -5.16 -0.33
N VAL A 52 -9.96 -5.25 0.03
CA VAL A 52 -9.22 -4.13 0.60
C VAL A 52 -8.10 -3.69 -0.34
N PHE A 53 -7.87 -2.38 -0.39
CA PHE A 53 -6.78 -1.77 -1.10
C PHE A 53 -5.80 -1.20 -0.08
N ILE A 54 -4.55 -1.67 -0.11
CA ILE A 54 -3.48 -1.31 0.83
C ILE A 54 -2.35 -0.66 0.05
N THR A 55 -2.03 0.59 0.39
CA THR A 55 -0.90 1.36 -0.14
C THR A 55 -0.25 2.16 0.98
N GLU A 56 0.99 2.58 0.81
CA GLU A 56 1.72 3.40 1.78
C GLU A 56 1.24 4.85 1.81
N ASP A 57 0.88 5.41 0.67
CA ASP A 57 0.50 6.82 0.53
C ASP A 57 -0.89 6.99 -0.10
N TYR A 58 -1.90 7.09 0.76
CA TYR A 58 -3.29 7.33 0.34
C TYR A 58 -3.55 8.77 -0.14
N GLN A 59 -2.65 9.70 0.10
CA GLN A 59 -2.79 11.11 -0.31
C GLN A 59 -2.18 11.38 -1.69
N ASN A 60 -1.54 10.39 -2.28
CA ASN A 60 -0.96 10.50 -3.61
C ASN A 60 -2.03 10.40 -4.69
N ASP A 61 -2.11 11.40 -5.56
CA ASP A 61 -3.09 11.48 -6.65
C ASP A 61 -3.08 10.25 -7.58
N PHE A 62 -1.92 9.61 -7.75
CA PHE A 62 -1.81 8.38 -8.53
C PHE A 62 -2.55 7.23 -7.85
N TRP A 63 -2.31 7.01 -6.56
CA TRP A 63 -2.98 5.95 -5.80
C TRP A 63 -4.47 6.22 -5.64
N ASP A 64 -4.87 7.49 -5.56
CA ASP A 64 -6.27 7.87 -5.57
C ASP A 64 -6.97 7.42 -6.87
N GLN A 65 -6.37 7.66 -8.03
CA GLN A 65 -6.92 7.23 -9.31
C GLN A 65 -6.98 5.70 -9.46
N VAL A 66 -5.96 4.98 -9.00
CA VAL A 66 -5.93 3.52 -9.00
C VAL A 66 -7.06 2.96 -8.12
N TYR A 67 -7.21 3.50 -6.93
CA TYR A 67 -8.28 3.10 -6.02
C TYR A 67 -9.67 3.39 -6.58
N GLU A 68 -9.91 4.61 -7.09
CA GLU A 68 -11.21 4.97 -7.65
C GLU A 68 -11.58 4.05 -8.83
N SER A 69 -10.63 3.69 -9.68
CA SER A 69 -10.84 2.74 -10.77
C SER A 69 -11.20 1.34 -10.24
N ALA A 70 -10.48 0.87 -9.22
CA ALA A 70 -10.78 -0.41 -8.58
C ALA A 70 -12.14 -0.41 -7.89
N ARG A 71 -12.51 0.70 -7.24
CA ARG A 71 -13.80 0.88 -6.57
C ARG A 71 -14.96 0.90 -7.57
N GLU A 72 -14.79 1.58 -8.69
CA GLU A 72 -15.83 1.66 -9.72
C GLU A 72 -16.07 0.30 -10.35
N GLU A 73 -15.02 -0.42 -10.73
CA GLU A 73 -15.15 -1.77 -11.27
C GLU A 73 -15.65 -2.77 -10.22
N GLY A 74 -15.25 -2.61 -8.96
CA GLY A 74 -15.77 -3.39 -7.86
C GLY A 74 -17.30 -3.32 -7.75
N LYS A 75 -17.88 -2.11 -7.91
CA LYS A 75 -19.34 -1.93 -7.93
C LYS A 75 -20.00 -2.74 -9.04
N ASN A 76 -19.43 -2.75 -10.24
CA ASN A 76 -19.92 -3.51 -11.38
C ASN A 76 -19.92 -5.03 -11.11
N LEU A 77 -18.97 -5.48 -10.30
CA LEU A 77 -18.77 -6.88 -9.93
C LEU A 77 -19.41 -7.27 -8.59
N ASN A 78 -20.21 -6.40 -7.99
CA ASN A 78 -20.81 -6.60 -6.66
C ASN A 78 -19.76 -6.81 -5.55
N VAL A 79 -18.64 -6.10 -5.64
CA VAL A 79 -17.53 -6.12 -4.69
C VAL A 79 -17.40 -4.74 -4.05
N TYR A 80 -17.36 -4.69 -2.73
CA TYR A 80 -16.94 -3.50 -2.01
C TYR A 80 -15.43 -3.44 -1.96
N VAL A 81 -14.83 -2.38 -2.48
CA VAL A 81 -13.39 -2.11 -2.37
C VAL A 81 -13.18 -1.02 -1.35
N GLU A 82 -12.48 -1.32 -0.26
CA GLU A 82 -12.18 -0.41 0.83
C GLU A 82 -10.74 0.09 0.75
N ARG A 83 -10.53 1.39 0.94
CA ARG A 83 -9.24 1.99 1.27
C ARG A 83 -8.87 1.63 2.70
N PHE A 84 -8.12 0.56 2.87
CA PHE A 84 -7.91 -0.03 4.18
C PHE A 84 -6.85 0.73 4.97
N GLY A 85 -7.24 1.23 6.12
CA GLY A 85 -6.35 2.03 6.98
C GLY A 85 -6.48 3.55 6.84
N GLU A 86 -7.08 4.07 5.77
CA GLU A 86 -7.19 5.52 5.51
C GLU A 86 -7.81 6.32 6.67
N ASN A 87 -8.80 5.74 7.35
CA ASN A 87 -9.54 6.42 8.42
C ASN A 87 -9.13 5.96 9.83
N LEU A 88 -8.01 5.29 9.98
CA LEU A 88 -7.50 4.91 11.29
C LEU A 88 -6.86 6.11 11.99
N ALA A 89 -6.98 6.14 13.32
CA ALA A 89 -6.47 7.25 14.13
C ALA A 89 -4.93 7.29 14.23
N VAL A 90 -4.27 6.24 13.76
CA VAL A 90 -2.81 6.05 13.78
C VAL A 90 -2.40 5.49 12.44
N ASP A 91 -1.28 5.94 11.92
CA ASP A 91 -0.67 5.37 10.73
C ASP A 91 -0.09 3.98 11.04
N PHE A 92 -0.48 3.01 10.24
CA PHE A 92 0.01 1.64 10.30
C PHE A 92 0.87 1.34 9.08
N SER A 93 1.86 0.46 9.24
CA SER A 93 2.64 -0.04 8.11
C SER A 93 1.77 -0.90 7.18
N LYS A 94 2.24 -1.13 5.96
CA LYS A 94 1.56 -2.03 5.00
C LYS A 94 1.44 -3.45 5.55
N GLU A 95 2.44 -3.90 6.29
CA GLU A 95 2.49 -5.21 6.95
C GLU A 95 1.42 -5.30 8.05
N ASP A 96 1.29 -4.27 8.88
CA ASP A 96 0.25 -4.21 9.91
C ASP A 96 -1.14 -4.24 9.30
N LEU A 97 -1.37 -3.43 8.24
CA LEU A 97 -2.63 -3.41 7.52
C LEU A 97 -2.93 -4.75 6.85
N LEU A 98 -1.93 -5.40 6.27
CA LEU A 98 -2.08 -6.72 5.68
C LEU A 98 -2.45 -7.77 6.74
N ASN A 99 -1.80 -7.75 7.90
CA ASN A 99 -2.16 -8.59 9.05
C ASN A 99 -3.60 -8.36 9.53
N MET A 100 -4.02 -7.10 9.59
CA MET A 100 -5.38 -6.74 9.98
C MET A 100 -6.40 -7.23 8.94
N ALA A 101 -6.12 -7.10 7.65
CA ALA A 101 -6.96 -7.59 6.56
C ALA A 101 -7.12 -9.12 6.59
N ILE A 102 -6.03 -9.85 6.82
CA ILE A 102 -6.03 -11.31 7.01
C ILE A 102 -6.90 -11.70 8.21
N SER A 103 -6.72 -11.01 9.33
CA SER A 103 -7.48 -11.26 10.58
C SER A 103 -8.97 -10.93 10.40
N ALA A 104 -9.31 -9.93 9.61
CA ALA A 104 -10.67 -9.55 9.27
C ALA A 104 -11.33 -10.52 8.26
N LYS A 105 -10.55 -11.44 7.67
CA LYS A 105 -11.01 -12.44 6.68
C LYS A 105 -11.71 -11.78 5.48
N VAL A 106 -11.08 -10.77 4.92
CA VAL A 106 -11.55 -10.13 3.69
C VAL A 106 -11.55 -11.12 2.53
N ASP A 107 -12.34 -10.86 1.50
CA ASP A 107 -12.46 -11.77 0.34
C ASP A 107 -11.33 -11.59 -0.69
N GLY A 108 -10.54 -10.52 -0.60
CA GLY A 108 -9.39 -10.28 -1.46
C GLY A 108 -8.61 -9.01 -1.09
N ILE A 109 -7.36 -8.97 -1.52
CA ILE A 109 -6.43 -7.89 -1.18
C ILE A 109 -5.75 -7.37 -2.44
N LEU A 110 -5.83 -6.06 -2.66
CA LEU A 110 -5.03 -5.30 -3.62
C LEU A 110 -3.92 -4.61 -2.83
N LEU A 111 -2.66 -4.90 -3.12
CA LEU A 111 -1.53 -4.56 -2.26
C LEU A 111 -0.40 -3.88 -3.03
N GLU A 112 0.01 -2.70 -2.60
CA GLU A 112 1.32 -2.16 -2.93
C GLU A 112 2.37 -2.91 -2.09
N ALA A 113 2.97 -3.95 -2.70
CA ALA A 113 3.91 -4.81 -2.01
C ALA A 113 5.35 -4.28 -2.08
N ASP A 114 6.24 -4.87 -1.29
CA ASP A 114 7.69 -4.75 -1.41
C ASP A 114 8.35 -6.13 -1.45
N GLN A 115 9.69 -6.18 -1.47
CA GLN A 115 10.47 -7.42 -1.57
C GLN A 115 10.91 -7.98 -0.22
N SER A 116 10.36 -7.49 0.90
CA SER A 116 10.75 -7.96 2.23
C SER A 116 10.30 -9.40 2.47
N GLU A 117 11.06 -10.13 3.27
CA GLU A 117 10.68 -11.50 3.68
C GLU A 117 9.41 -11.50 4.52
N GLU A 118 9.17 -10.43 5.30
CA GLU A 118 7.96 -10.25 6.08
C GLU A 118 6.73 -10.15 5.17
N MET A 119 6.82 -9.34 4.11
CA MET A 119 5.75 -9.22 3.11
C MET A 119 5.45 -10.56 2.43
N LYS A 120 6.48 -11.34 2.09
CA LYS A 120 6.31 -12.67 1.49
C LYS A 120 5.56 -13.63 2.41
N GLU A 121 5.95 -13.70 3.69
CA GLU A 121 5.30 -14.56 4.67
C GLU A 121 3.86 -14.15 4.94
N LEU A 122 3.56 -12.85 4.94
CA LEU A 122 2.19 -12.34 5.09
C LEU A 122 1.32 -12.68 3.87
N ILE A 123 1.84 -12.51 2.65
CA ILE A 123 1.13 -12.90 1.42
C ILE A 123 0.84 -14.41 1.42
N LYS A 124 1.82 -15.22 1.84
CA LYS A 124 1.64 -16.65 1.99
C LYS A 124 0.55 -16.98 3.02
N THR A 125 0.58 -16.34 4.18
CA THR A 125 -0.43 -16.51 5.23
C THR A 125 -1.83 -16.18 4.71
N ALA A 126 -2.00 -15.08 3.97
CA ALA A 126 -3.26 -14.73 3.34
C ALA A 126 -3.74 -15.82 2.38
N THR A 127 -2.85 -16.30 1.51
CA THR A 127 -3.16 -17.30 0.49
C THR A 127 -3.52 -18.66 1.12
N GLU A 128 -2.80 -19.08 2.16
CA GLU A 128 -3.11 -20.31 2.93
C GLU A 128 -4.49 -20.23 3.61
N GLN A 129 -4.94 -19.03 3.96
CA GLN A 129 -6.30 -18.80 4.48
C GLN A 129 -7.36 -18.62 3.38
N GLY A 130 -6.99 -18.76 2.11
CA GLY A 130 -7.89 -18.64 0.98
C GLY A 130 -8.19 -17.20 0.55
N ILE A 131 -7.42 -16.22 1.04
CA ILE A 131 -7.55 -14.82 0.67
C ILE A 131 -6.60 -14.52 -0.50
N PRO A 132 -7.11 -14.28 -1.72
CA PRO A 132 -6.26 -13.96 -2.86
C PRO A 132 -5.61 -12.57 -2.69
N VAL A 133 -4.32 -12.49 -2.92
CA VAL A 133 -3.56 -11.24 -2.95
C VAL A 133 -3.17 -10.92 -4.39
N VAL A 134 -3.46 -9.72 -4.82
CA VAL A 134 -3.00 -9.14 -6.10
C VAL A 134 -2.09 -7.97 -5.77
N THR A 135 -0.84 -8.05 -6.20
CA THR A 135 0.09 -6.93 -6.05
C THR A 135 -0.10 -5.90 -7.15
N VAL A 136 0.01 -4.61 -6.79
CA VAL A 136 -0.29 -3.48 -7.69
C VAL A 136 0.90 -2.54 -7.74
N MET A 137 1.36 -2.22 -8.93
CA MET A 137 2.49 -1.35 -9.29
C MET A 137 3.86 -1.83 -8.82
N THR A 138 3.99 -2.19 -7.55
CA THR A 138 5.16 -2.82 -6.96
C THR A 138 4.85 -4.28 -6.66
N ASP A 139 5.81 -5.16 -6.87
CA ASP A 139 5.60 -6.60 -6.78
C ASP A 139 6.42 -7.24 -5.64
N CYS A 140 6.01 -8.41 -5.21
CA CYS A 140 6.74 -9.28 -4.29
C CYS A 140 7.07 -10.60 -5.00
N TYR A 141 8.23 -10.64 -5.66
CA TYR A 141 8.66 -11.81 -6.43
C TYR A 141 8.86 -13.04 -5.54
N GLY A 142 8.42 -14.18 -6.04
CA GLY A 142 8.52 -15.44 -5.32
C GLY A 142 7.55 -15.60 -4.17
N SER A 143 6.61 -14.66 -3.98
CA SER A 143 5.48 -14.82 -3.06
C SER A 143 4.34 -15.61 -3.70
N ASP A 144 3.42 -16.10 -2.85
CA ASP A 144 2.22 -16.84 -3.27
C ASP A 144 1.08 -15.93 -3.76
N ARG A 145 1.38 -14.70 -4.18
CA ARG A 145 0.38 -13.80 -4.74
C ARG A 145 -0.32 -14.40 -5.96
N LYS A 146 -1.59 -14.08 -6.13
CA LYS A 146 -2.40 -14.59 -7.24
C LYS A 146 -2.02 -13.98 -8.57
N SER A 147 -1.71 -12.68 -8.60
CA SER A 147 -1.35 -11.92 -9.81
C SER A 147 -0.60 -10.64 -9.45
N PHE A 148 0.05 -10.07 -10.45
CA PHE A 148 0.65 -8.73 -10.40
C PHE A 148 0.00 -7.86 -11.47
N ILE A 149 -0.37 -6.64 -11.10
CA ILE A 149 -0.87 -5.60 -11.99
C ILE A 149 0.09 -4.42 -11.92
N GLY A 150 0.78 -4.13 -13.01
CA GLY A 150 1.74 -3.03 -13.06
C GLY A 150 2.36 -2.88 -14.43
N LEU A 151 3.19 -1.87 -14.56
CA LEU A 151 4.02 -1.70 -15.74
C LEU A 151 5.19 -2.67 -15.66
N GLY A 152 5.25 -3.63 -16.56
CA GLY A 152 6.45 -4.46 -16.68
C GLY A 152 7.67 -3.57 -16.97
N SER A 153 8.78 -3.80 -16.27
CA SER A 153 10.01 -3.00 -16.35
C SER A 153 10.48 -2.77 -17.79
N TYR A 154 10.31 -3.78 -18.66
CA TYR A 154 10.64 -3.64 -20.07
C TYR A 154 9.74 -2.62 -20.80
N ASN A 155 8.42 -2.68 -20.61
CA ASN A 155 7.48 -1.74 -21.24
C ASN A 155 7.64 -0.33 -20.68
N LEU A 156 7.94 -0.19 -19.40
CA LEU A 156 8.29 1.08 -18.78
C LEU A 156 9.58 1.63 -19.40
N GLY A 157 10.59 0.80 -19.58
CA GLY A 157 11.83 1.16 -20.27
C GLY A 157 11.58 1.64 -21.69
N ARG A 158 10.72 0.97 -22.46
CA ARG A 158 10.33 1.41 -23.80
C ARG A 158 9.67 2.77 -23.80
N GLU A 159 8.78 3.04 -22.84
CA GLU A 159 8.14 4.36 -22.76
C GLU A 159 9.15 5.45 -22.39
N TYR A 160 10.07 5.19 -21.47
CA TYR A 160 11.17 6.12 -21.18
C TYR A 160 12.03 6.36 -22.43
N GLY A 161 12.35 5.31 -23.20
CA GLY A 161 13.05 5.46 -24.47
C GLY A 161 12.32 6.37 -25.45
N ARG A 162 10.99 6.24 -25.60
CA ARG A 162 10.17 7.13 -26.43
C ARG A 162 10.16 8.57 -25.92
N GLN A 163 10.09 8.78 -24.61
CA GLN A 163 10.17 10.12 -24.04
C GLN A 163 11.53 10.77 -24.32
N ILE A 164 12.62 10.01 -24.21
CA ILE A 164 13.96 10.46 -24.58
C ILE A 164 13.99 10.87 -26.05
N VAL A 165 13.52 10.03 -26.98
CA VAL A 165 13.49 10.34 -28.43
C VAL A 165 12.68 11.60 -28.71
N ARG A 166 11.55 11.80 -28.02
CA ARG A 166 10.72 13.02 -28.19
C ARG A 166 11.38 14.29 -27.65
N SER A 167 12.18 14.16 -26.59
CA SER A 167 12.80 15.30 -25.90
C SER A 167 14.18 15.66 -26.43
N ALA A 168 14.89 14.67 -27.01
CA ALA A 168 16.22 14.87 -27.56
C ALA A 168 16.16 15.59 -28.91
N ASN A 169 17.20 16.33 -29.20
CA ASN A 169 17.43 17.00 -30.49
C ASN A 169 18.81 16.61 -31.04
N THR A 170 19.18 17.17 -32.20
CA THR A 170 20.47 16.87 -32.84
C THR A 170 21.70 17.37 -32.07
N GLU A 171 21.52 18.21 -31.06
CA GLU A 171 22.57 18.71 -30.18
C GLU A 171 22.71 17.88 -28.92
N THR A 172 21.77 16.93 -28.64
CA THR A 172 21.79 16.04 -27.52
C THR A 172 22.77 14.91 -27.78
N GLU A 173 23.88 14.87 -27.07
CA GLU A 173 24.94 13.85 -27.25
C GLU A 173 24.82 12.70 -26.24
N LYS A 174 24.27 12.99 -25.07
CA LYS A 174 24.31 12.07 -23.91
C LYS A 174 23.00 12.05 -23.16
N VAL A 175 22.55 10.86 -22.78
CA VAL A 175 21.44 10.61 -21.87
C VAL A 175 21.98 9.87 -20.66
N MET A 176 21.76 10.43 -19.48
CA MET A 176 22.16 9.80 -18.22
C MET A 176 20.93 9.24 -17.52
N ILE A 177 20.95 7.95 -17.22
CA ILE A 177 19.93 7.28 -16.40
C ILE A 177 20.47 7.20 -14.97
N MET A 178 19.80 7.84 -14.06
CA MET A 178 20.09 7.77 -12.62
C MET A 178 19.31 6.58 -12.04
N ILE A 179 20.03 5.67 -11.41
CA ILE A 179 19.47 4.44 -10.85
C ILE A 179 19.75 4.43 -9.35
N ASP A 180 18.72 4.18 -8.55
CA ASP A 180 18.87 3.98 -7.12
C ASP A 180 19.66 2.70 -6.86
N ALA A 181 20.74 2.81 -6.07
CA ALA A 181 21.63 1.70 -5.76
C ALA A 181 20.98 0.61 -4.91
N ASP A 182 19.90 0.94 -4.20
CA ASP A 182 19.17 0.04 -3.31
C ASP A 182 18.00 -0.68 -4.03
N THR A 183 17.75 -0.35 -5.30
CA THR A 183 16.71 -1.00 -6.11
C THR A 183 17.21 -2.35 -6.70
N ASP A 184 16.29 -3.29 -6.87
CA ASP A 184 16.56 -4.61 -7.48
C ASP A 184 17.21 -4.48 -8.85
N THR A 185 18.44 -5.00 -8.97
CA THR A 185 19.25 -4.93 -10.17
C THR A 185 18.65 -5.66 -11.38
N SER A 186 17.82 -6.69 -11.16
CA SER A 186 17.17 -7.45 -12.23
C SER A 186 16.15 -6.59 -12.97
N ASN A 187 15.31 -5.85 -12.24
CA ASN A 187 14.33 -4.94 -12.81
C ASN A 187 14.99 -3.76 -13.53
N GLN A 188 16.08 -3.25 -12.99
CA GLN A 188 16.87 -2.19 -13.61
C GLN A 188 17.46 -2.63 -14.96
N THR A 189 18.00 -3.84 -15.04
CA THR A 189 18.54 -4.40 -16.29
C THR A 189 17.47 -4.55 -17.35
N ILE A 190 16.27 -5.03 -16.98
CA ILE A 190 15.13 -5.19 -17.88
C ILE A 190 14.63 -3.82 -18.37
N LEU A 191 14.53 -2.83 -17.47
CA LEU A 191 14.14 -1.46 -17.80
C LEU A 191 15.16 -0.82 -18.76
N PHE A 192 16.45 -0.94 -18.45
CA PHE A 192 17.52 -0.43 -19.30
C PHE A 192 17.49 -1.08 -20.70
N SER A 193 17.21 -2.37 -20.79
CA SER A 193 17.06 -3.05 -22.07
C SER A 193 15.93 -2.46 -22.91
N GLY A 194 14.78 -2.18 -22.30
CA GLY A 194 13.65 -1.51 -22.98
C GLY A 194 13.99 -0.11 -23.48
N ILE A 195 14.72 0.68 -22.69
CA ILE A 195 15.22 2.00 -23.10
C ILE A 195 16.17 1.86 -24.30
N SER A 196 17.21 1.04 -24.17
CA SER A 196 18.26 0.86 -25.17
C SER A 196 17.70 0.38 -26.50
N GLU A 197 16.79 -0.59 -26.48
CA GLU A 197 16.15 -1.10 -27.70
C GLU A 197 15.28 -0.02 -28.35
N THR A 198 14.53 0.76 -27.58
CA THR A 198 13.72 1.83 -28.14
C THR A 198 14.58 2.93 -28.77
N LEU A 199 15.67 3.33 -28.12
CA LEU A 199 16.62 4.29 -28.70
C LEU A 199 17.25 3.77 -30.00
N SER A 200 17.57 2.49 -30.07
CA SER A 200 18.14 1.87 -31.27
C SER A 200 17.13 1.81 -32.42
N ASN A 201 15.85 1.60 -32.13
CA ASN A 201 14.82 1.43 -33.15
C ASN A 201 14.17 2.76 -33.59
N GLU A 202 13.85 3.61 -32.63
CA GLU A 202 13.09 4.83 -32.85
C GLU A 202 13.98 6.09 -32.83
N GLY A 203 15.12 6.04 -32.13
CA GLY A 203 16.07 7.13 -31.96
C GLY A 203 17.35 7.04 -32.81
N ASN A 204 17.42 6.14 -33.80
CA ASN A 204 18.61 5.89 -34.62
C ASN A 204 19.11 7.13 -35.41
N HIS A 205 18.27 8.15 -35.62
CA HIS A 205 18.63 9.42 -36.19
C HIS A 205 19.31 10.39 -35.21
N LEU A 206 19.32 10.05 -33.92
CA LEU A 206 19.95 10.79 -32.84
C LEU A 206 21.25 10.05 -32.46
N ASN A 207 22.37 10.76 -32.48
CA ASN A 207 23.66 10.15 -32.09
C ASN A 207 23.82 10.17 -30.55
N LEU A 208 22.96 9.43 -29.84
CA LEU A 208 22.87 9.43 -28.39
C LEU A 208 23.76 8.37 -27.74
N SER A 209 24.55 8.77 -26.78
CA SER A 209 25.23 7.91 -25.83
C SER A 209 24.37 7.71 -24.59
N LEU A 210 24.12 6.45 -24.19
CA LEU A 210 23.36 6.10 -23.01
C LEU A 210 24.32 5.70 -21.87
N GLU A 211 24.26 6.43 -20.77
CA GLU A 211 25.07 6.15 -19.59
C GLU A 211 24.19 5.90 -18.36
N THR A 212 24.65 5.06 -17.44
CA THR A 212 23.98 4.82 -16.16
C THR A 212 24.83 5.35 -15.01
N LYS A 213 24.19 5.98 -14.03
CA LYS A 213 24.83 6.41 -12.79
C LYS A 213 24.04 5.89 -11.60
N LEU A 214 24.69 5.13 -10.74
CA LEU A 214 24.12 4.71 -9.47
C LEU A 214 24.08 5.89 -8.50
N ILE A 215 22.93 6.12 -7.89
CA ILE A 215 22.73 7.14 -6.86
C ILE A 215 22.42 6.42 -5.56
N ARG A 216 22.97 6.90 -4.45
CA ARG A 216 22.49 6.54 -3.11
C ARG A 216 21.79 7.75 -2.55
N ASP A 217 20.56 7.57 -2.11
CA ASP A 217 19.83 8.64 -1.45
C ASP A 217 20.43 8.88 -0.06
N ASN A 218 21.34 9.84 0.01
CA ASN A 218 21.86 10.35 1.28
C ASN A 218 21.07 11.58 1.74
N GLY A 219 19.85 11.82 1.22
CA GLY A 219 19.00 12.94 1.62
C GLY A 219 19.46 14.32 1.11
N ASN A 220 20.52 14.39 0.30
CA ASN A 220 21.02 15.63 -0.28
C ASN A 220 21.18 15.47 -1.80
N PHE A 221 20.14 15.79 -2.54
CA PHE A 221 20.22 15.97 -3.98
C PHE A 221 20.70 17.40 -4.25
N SER A 222 22.01 17.59 -4.47
CA SER A 222 22.53 18.77 -5.16
C SER A 222 22.84 18.37 -6.59
N ALA A 223 22.10 18.90 -7.54
CA ALA A 223 22.47 18.86 -8.94
C ALA A 223 23.70 19.80 -9.12
N GLU A 224 24.89 19.23 -9.31
CA GLU A 224 26.05 19.93 -9.88
C GLU A 224 26.02 19.79 -11.42
#